data_1a25a38f4ffd5a6c5e093cf5757cdf9f
#
_entry.id   1a25a38f4ffd5a6c5e093cf5757cdf9f
#
_cell.length_a   1.000
_cell.length_b   1.000
_cell.length_c   1.000
_cell.angle_alpha   90.00
_cell.angle_beta   90.00
_cell.angle_gamma   90.00
#
_symmetry.space_group_name_H-M   'P 1'
#
loop_
_entity.id
_entity.type
_entity.pdbx_description
1 polymer ?
#
loop_
_entity_poly.entity_id
_entity_poly.type
_entity_poly.pdbx_seq_one_letter_code
_entity_poly.pdbx_strand_id
1 'polypeptide(L)'
;MRVVAGKYKGRKLQFESTEILRPTADIVKEALFTKLQFLFPIEIFVDLFAGTGSIGIEALSRGAKKVFFVEKNHAHVKIIENNLKSLGIDYDKNNHTSNKPAIILTEDFLTALDKFDTKIDIIFIDPPYKSDFYDKSLQILENKNLMQNSGVVVLEVEENKKFNNYNFKIESEKRYGKKHLIYLTNSIV
;
A
#
# COMPACT_ATOMS: atom_id res chain seq x y z
N MET A 1 -15.84 4.06 5.44
CA MET A 1 -15.02 3.39 4.42
C MET A 1 -15.47 1.95 4.26
N ARG A 2 -15.37 1.36 3.09
CA ARG A 2 -15.79 -0.04 2.81
C ARG A 2 -14.85 -0.71 1.80
N VAL A 3 -14.88 -2.02 1.75
CA VAL A 3 -14.22 -2.80 0.68
C VAL A 3 -15.03 -2.65 -0.60
N VAL A 4 -14.38 -2.31 -1.71
CA VAL A 4 -15.05 -1.95 -2.98
C VAL A 4 -15.31 -3.18 -3.85
N ALA A 5 -14.36 -4.12 -3.90
CA ALA A 5 -14.47 -5.31 -4.75
C ALA A 5 -13.84 -6.56 -4.12
N GLY A 6 -13.98 -7.70 -4.81
CA GLY A 6 -13.38 -8.97 -4.40
C GLY A 6 -14.15 -9.71 -3.31
N LYS A 7 -13.46 -10.62 -2.61
CA LYS A 7 -14.02 -11.56 -1.62
C LYS A 7 -14.81 -10.88 -0.49
N TYR A 8 -14.37 -9.70 -0.07
CA TYR A 8 -14.96 -8.97 1.06
C TYR A 8 -15.79 -7.76 0.63
N LYS A 9 -16.19 -7.67 -0.63
CA LYS A 9 -16.98 -6.54 -1.18
C LYS A 9 -18.14 -6.14 -0.27
N GLY A 10 -18.30 -4.83 -0.04
CA GLY A 10 -19.39 -4.23 0.74
C GLY A 10 -19.15 -4.23 2.26
N ARG A 11 -18.15 -4.97 2.78
CA ARG A 11 -17.86 -4.99 4.21
C ARG A 11 -17.35 -3.62 4.67
N LYS A 12 -17.91 -3.14 5.79
CA LYS A 12 -17.51 -1.87 6.41
C LYS A 12 -16.18 -2.04 7.14
N LEU A 13 -15.31 -1.05 7.03
CA LEU A 13 -14.04 -0.97 7.76
C LEU A 13 -14.11 0.14 8.80
N GLN A 14 -13.50 -0.10 9.96
CA GLN A 14 -13.25 0.94 10.96
C GLN A 14 -12.23 1.94 10.43
N PHE A 15 -12.36 3.20 10.81
CA PHE A 15 -11.46 4.29 10.49
C PHE A 15 -11.44 5.28 11.66
N GLU A 16 -10.45 6.16 11.72
CA GLU A 16 -10.44 7.22 12.74
C GLU A 16 -11.57 8.23 12.49
N SER A 17 -12.25 8.64 13.57
CA SER A 17 -13.34 9.63 13.49
C SER A 17 -12.88 11.01 13.01
N THR A 18 -11.58 11.29 13.09
CA THR A 18 -10.94 12.50 12.57
C THR A 18 -10.66 12.44 11.08
N GLU A 19 -10.60 11.25 10.48
CA GLU A 19 -10.63 11.09 9.04
C GLU A 19 -12.05 11.41 8.55
N ILE A 20 -12.27 12.66 8.17
CA ILE A 20 -13.51 13.06 7.52
C ILE A 20 -13.74 12.08 6.38
N LEU A 21 -14.88 11.38 6.39
CA LEU A 21 -15.37 10.56 5.29
C LEU A 21 -15.35 11.40 4.00
N ARG A 22 -14.22 11.39 3.32
CA ARG A 22 -14.11 12.07 2.03
C ARG A 22 -14.57 11.07 0.97
N PRO A 23 -15.65 11.34 0.24
CA PRO A 23 -16.01 10.56 -0.95
C PRO A 23 -14.82 10.36 -1.88
N THR A 24 -13.88 11.32 -1.88
CA THR A 24 -12.62 11.28 -2.62
C THR A 24 -11.75 10.05 -2.28
N ALA A 25 -11.71 9.62 -1.01
CA ALA A 25 -10.86 8.48 -0.62
C ALA A 25 -11.35 7.14 -1.22
N ASP A 26 -12.66 6.92 -1.25
CA ASP A 26 -13.24 5.72 -1.89
C ASP A 26 -13.06 5.77 -3.42
N ILE A 27 -13.19 6.95 -4.05
CA ILE A 27 -12.96 7.15 -5.49
C ILE A 27 -11.49 6.89 -5.86
N VAL A 28 -10.53 7.42 -5.08
CA VAL A 28 -9.10 7.21 -5.31
C VAL A 28 -8.76 5.74 -5.16
N LYS A 29 -9.27 5.06 -4.12
CA LYS A 29 -9.07 3.62 -3.92
C LYS A 29 -9.65 2.79 -5.08
N GLU A 30 -10.87 3.10 -5.53
CA GLU A 30 -11.47 2.43 -6.68
C GLU A 30 -10.65 2.63 -7.95
N ALA A 31 -10.21 3.85 -8.21
CA ALA A 31 -9.39 4.18 -9.36
C ALA A 31 -8.02 3.48 -9.33
N LEU A 32 -7.36 3.46 -8.17
CA LEU A 32 -6.12 2.72 -7.93
C LEU A 32 -6.28 1.25 -8.36
N PHE A 33 -7.24 0.57 -7.80
CA PHE A 33 -7.42 -0.86 -8.07
C PHE A 33 -8.04 -1.16 -9.43
N THR A 34 -8.76 -0.24 -10.05
CA THR A 34 -9.20 -0.38 -11.45
C THR A 34 -8.00 -0.41 -12.39
N LYS A 35 -6.98 0.43 -12.15
CA LYS A 35 -5.74 0.40 -12.96
C LYS A 35 -4.94 -0.88 -12.72
N LEU A 36 -4.90 -1.38 -11.48
CA LEU A 36 -4.12 -2.56 -11.11
C LEU A 36 -4.84 -3.90 -11.34
N GLN A 37 -6.13 -3.90 -11.71
CA GLN A 37 -6.97 -5.11 -11.71
C GLN A 37 -6.42 -6.27 -12.57
N PHE A 38 -5.71 -5.95 -13.67
CA PHE A 38 -5.16 -6.95 -14.57
C PHE A 38 -3.86 -7.60 -14.07
N LEU A 39 -3.28 -7.07 -13.00
CA LEU A 39 -2.11 -7.67 -12.34
C LEU A 39 -2.51 -8.79 -11.37
N PHE A 40 -3.75 -8.75 -10.83
CA PHE A 40 -4.21 -9.74 -9.87
C PHE A 40 -4.58 -11.08 -10.53
N PRO A 41 -4.35 -12.22 -9.85
CA PRO A 41 -3.79 -12.35 -8.49
C PRO A 41 -2.29 -12.10 -8.44
N ILE A 42 -1.81 -11.57 -7.31
CA ILE A 42 -0.39 -11.29 -7.03
C ILE A 42 0.08 -12.02 -5.78
N GLU A 43 1.39 -12.20 -5.63
CA GLU A 43 1.97 -12.83 -4.44
C GLU A 43 2.05 -11.86 -3.27
N ILE A 44 2.71 -10.71 -3.47
CA ILE A 44 3.03 -9.75 -2.40
C ILE A 44 2.60 -8.34 -2.73
N PHE A 45 1.74 -7.79 -1.86
CA PHE A 45 1.40 -6.37 -1.82
C PHE A 45 1.97 -5.73 -0.54
N VAL A 46 2.54 -4.54 -0.65
CA VAL A 46 3.01 -3.76 0.51
C VAL A 46 2.24 -2.45 0.60
N ASP A 47 1.56 -2.22 1.72
CA ASP A 47 0.94 -0.95 2.10
C ASP A 47 1.90 -0.26 3.07
N LEU A 48 2.77 0.64 2.53
CA LEU A 48 3.96 1.12 3.24
C LEU A 48 3.66 2.17 4.33
N PHE A 49 2.49 2.81 4.25
CA PHE A 49 1.99 3.76 5.24
C PHE A 49 0.52 3.44 5.49
N ALA A 50 0.27 2.28 6.07
CA ALA A 50 -1.02 1.60 5.99
C ALA A 50 -2.18 2.35 6.67
N GLY A 51 -1.92 3.25 7.63
CA GLY A 51 -2.98 3.95 8.35
C GLY A 51 -4.00 2.97 8.94
N THR A 52 -5.23 3.03 8.48
CA THR A 52 -6.30 2.11 8.91
C THR A 52 -6.36 0.79 8.13
N GLY A 53 -5.43 0.58 7.19
CA GLY A 53 -5.26 -0.66 6.43
C GLY A 53 -6.22 -0.83 5.26
N SER A 54 -6.91 0.22 4.84
CA SER A 54 -7.97 0.08 3.84
C SER A 54 -7.47 -0.32 2.45
N ILE A 55 -6.27 0.08 2.06
CA ILE A 55 -5.64 -0.26 0.78
C ILE A 55 -5.17 -1.71 0.79
N GLY A 56 -4.41 -2.11 1.82
CA GLY A 56 -3.95 -3.49 1.94
C GLY A 56 -5.11 -4.50 2.07
N ILE A 57 -6.18 -4.16 2.79
CA ILE A 57 -7.39 -5.01 2.88
C ILE A 57 -8.09 -5.13 1.52
N GLU A 58 -8.16 -4.05 0.73
CA GLU A 58 -8.70 -4.10 -0.62
C GLU A 58 -7.85 -5.02 -1.52
N ALA A 59 -6.50 -4.98 -1.38
CA ALA A 59 -5.59 -5.87 -2.10
C ALA A 59 -5.85 -7.35 -1.74
N LEU A 60 -5.99 -7.69 -0.46
CA LEU A 60 -6.39 -9.04 -0.01
C LEU A 60 -7.74 -9.46 -0.60
N SER A 61 -8.70 -8.55 -0.59
CA SER A 61 -10.04 -8.83 -1.14
C SER A 61 -10.01 -9.16 -2.62
N ARG A 62 -9.07 -8.60 -3.36
CA ARG A 62 -8.89 -8.80 -4.82
C ARG A 62 -7.97 -9.95 -5.18
N GLY A 63 -7.37 -10.63 -4.20
CA GLY A 63 -6.60 -11.84 -4.42
C GLY A 63 -5.08 -11.68 -4.27
N ALA A 64 -4.60 -10.66 -3.58
CA ALA A 64 -3.22 -10.67 -3.09
C ALA A 64 -3.06 -11.82 -2.10
N LYS A 65 -2.04 -12.66 -2.29
CA LYS A 65 -1.81 -13.82 -1.40
C LYS A 65 -1.27 -13.39 -0.05
N LYS A 66 -0.40 -12.38 -0.05
CA LYS A 66 0.20 -11.82 1.16
C LYS A 66 0.23 -10.30 1.09
N VAL A 67 -0.16 -9.64 2.18
CA VAL A 67 -0.11 -8.19 2.32
C VAL A 67 0.66 -7.82 3.58
N PHE A 68 1.66 -6.95 3.41
CA PHE A 68 2.36 -6.31 4.52
C PHE A 68 1.75 -4.93 4.76
N PHE A 69 1.31 -4.70 5.99
CA PHE A 69 0.83 -3.41 6.49
C PHE A 69 1.92 -2.80 7.35
N VAL A 70 2.60 -1.78 6.84
CA VAL A 70 3.63 -1.05 7.59
C VAL A 70 3.01 0.18 8.21
N GLU A 71 2.96 0.24 9.53
CA GLU A 71 2.36 1.35 10.27
C GLU A 71 3.02 1.50 11.65
N LYS A 72 3.57 2.67 11.92
CA LYS A 72 4.24 2.93 13.21
C LYS A 72 3.31 3.39 14.34
N ASN A 73 2.12 3.91 13.99
CA ASN A 73 1.15 4.38 14.98
C ASN A 73 0.37 3.21 15.56
N HIS A 74 0.56 2.92 16.84
CA HIS A 74 -0.11 1.82 17.53
C HIS A 74 -1.65 1.91 17.51
N ALA A 75 -2.23 3.13 17.48
CA ALA A 75 -3.67 3.31 17.39
C ALA A 75 -4.19 2.84 16.01
N HIS A 76 -3.49 3.21 14.93
CA HIS A 76 -3.81 2.73 13.58
C HIS A 76 -3.61 1.21 13.46
N VAL A 77 -2.51 0.67 13.99
CA VAL A 77 -2.28 -0.78 14.05
C VAL A 77 -3.47 -1.50 14.69
N LYS A 78 -4.02 -0.96 15.78
CA LYS A 78 -5.20 -1.54 16.43
C LYS A 78 -6.44 -1.53 15.54
N ILE A 79 -6.61 -0.49 14.71
CA ILE A 79 -7.70 -0.42 13.73
C ILE A 79 -7.50 -1.48 12.64
N ILE A 80 -6.26 -1.65 12.12
CA ILE A 80 -5.94 -2.72 11.16
C ILE A 80 -6.31 -4.09 11.74
N GLU A 81 -5.87 -4.39 12.96
CA GLU A 81 -6.20 -5.65 13.65
C GLU A 81 -7.72 -5.90 13.73
N ASN A 82 -8.47 -4.88 14.16
CA ASN A 82 -9.92 -4.96 14.27
C ASN A 82 -10.57 -5.21 12.90
N ASN A 83 -10.11 -4.52 11.86
CA ASN A 83 -10.59 -4.69 10.50
C ASN A 83 -10.32 -6.11 9.99
N LEU A 84 -9.10 -6.63 10.15
CA LEU A 84 -8.75 -8.00 9.74
C LEU A 84 -9.59 -9.05 10.50
N LYS A 85 -9.71 -8.91 11.82
CA LYS A 85 -10.58 -9.78 12.65
C LYS A 85 -12.02 -9.77 12.20
N SER A 86 -12.60 -8.59 11.93
CA SER A 86 -14.00 -8.46 11.50
C SER A 86 -14.28 -9.15 10.16
N LEU A 87 -13.25 -9.33 9.34
CA LEU A 87 -13.31 -10.01 8.05
C LEU A 87 -12.92 -11.49 8.11
N GLY A 88 -12.50 -11.98 9.29
CA GLY A 88 -12.00 -13.35 9.45
C GLY A 88 -10.67 -13.59 8.71
N ILE A 89 -9.83 -12.57 8.58
CA ILE A 89 -8.53 -12.67 7.94
C ILE A 89 -7.48 -12.98 8.99
N ASP A 90 -6.79 -14.09 8.83
CA ASP A 90 -5.64 -14.45 9.65
C ASP A 90 -4.49 -13.46 9.45
N TYR A 91 -3.83 -13.10 10.53
CA TYR A 91 -2.69 -12.20 10.47
C TYR A 91 -1.60 -12.56 11.50
N ASP A 92 -0.41 -12.03 11.27
CA ASP A 92 0.71 -12.08 12.21
C ASP A 92 1.24 -10.65 12.46
N LYS A 93 2.04 -10.49 13.49
CA LYS A 93 2.63 -9.20 13.86
C LYS A 93 4.14 -9.31 13.95
N ASN A 94 4.83 -8.31 13.35
CA ASN A 94 6.28 -8.14 13.40
C ASN A 94 7.07 -9.42 13.01
N ASN A 95 6.49 -10.22 12.13
CA ASN A 95 7.09 -11.45 11.63
C ASN A 95 7.13 -11.43 10.09
N HIS A 96 8.23 -10.96 9.53
CA HIS A 96 8.44 -10.83 8.07
C HIS A 96 8.35 -12.17 7.33
N THR A 97 8.66 -13.28 8.00
CA THR A 97 8.70 -14.62 7.41
C THR A 97 7.39 -15.41 7.59
N SER A 98 6.37 -14.79 8.18
CA SER A 98 5.08 -15.44 8.43
C SER A 98 4.41 -15.91 7.14
N ASN A 99 3.73 -17.05 7.21
CA ASN A 99 2.91 -17.59 6.11
C ASN A 99 1.44 -17.12 6.15
N LYS A 100 1.09 -16.20 7.06
CA LYS A 100 -0.25 -15.62 7.12
C LYS A 100 -0.50 -14.68 5.95
N PRO A 101 -1.75 -14.53 5.50
CA PRO A 101 -2.09 -13.64 4.38
C PRO A 101 -1.92 -12.16 4.71
N ALA A 102 -1.98 -11.78 5.98
CA ALA A 102 -1.76 -10.41 6.43
C ALA A 102 -0.63 -10.37 7.46
N ILE A 103 0.28 -9.42 7.30
CA ILE A 103 1.39 -9.21 8.24
C ILE A 103 1.41 -7.73 8.60
N ILE A 104 1.26 -7.43 9.89
CA ILE A 104 1.31 -6.07 10.41
C ILE A 104 2.71 -5.83 10.96
N LEU A 105 3.43 -4.88 10.39
CA LEU A 105 4.74 -4.45 10.83
C LEU A 105 4.59 -3.12 11.58
N THR A 106 4.70 -3.20 12.92
CA THR A 106 4.57 -2.02 13.81
C THR A 106 5.93 -1.34 13.93
N GLU A 107 6.38 -0.73 12.84
CA GLU A 107 7.71 -0.12 12.76
C GLU A 107 7.74 1.02 11.73
N ASP A 108 8.84 1.77 11.72
CA ASP A 108 9.06 2.81 10.71
C ASP A 108 9.32 2.18 9.34
N PHE A 109 8.91 2.85 8.27
CA PHE A 109 9.01 2.36 6.89
C PHE A 109 10.44 2.06 6.45
N LEU A 110 11.45 2.82 6.94
CA LEU A 110 12.86 2.55 6.62
C LEU A 110 13.30 1.21 7.21
N THR A 111 12.96 0.99 8.49
CA THR A 111 13.24 -0.27 9.18
C THR A 111 12.53 -1.43 8.52
N ALA A 112 11.27 -1.24 8.14
CA ALA A 112 10.50 -2.27 7.44
C ALA A 112 11.15 -2.63 6.10
N LEU A 113 11.41 -1.64 5.24
CA LEU A 113 12.03 -1.86 3.93
C LEU A 113 13.43 -2.49 4.03
N ASP A 114 14.20 -2.12 5.05
CA ASP A 114 15.52 -2.71 5.25
C ASP A 114 15.48 -4.22 5.55
N LYS A 115 14.42 -4.68 6.20
CA LYS A 115 14.23 -6.11 6.54
C LYS A 115 13.63 -6.95 5.41
N PHE A 116 13.10 -6.33 4.35
CA PHE A 116 12.58 -7.10 3.22
C PHE A 116 13.72 -7.83 2.48
N ASP A 117 13.52 -9.12 2.27
CA ASP A 117 14.41 -10.04 1.54
C ASP A 117 13.69 -10.73 0.36
N THR A 118 12.44 -10.40 0.14
CA THR A 118 11.58 -10.98 -0.89
C THR A 118 11.14 -9.93 -1.91
N LYS A 119 10.89 -10.37 -3.14
CA LYS A 119 10.44 -9.50 -4.22
C LYS A 119 8.98 -9.08 -4.03
N ILE A 120 8.68 -7.83 -4.31
CA ILE A 120 7.37 -7.19 -4.16
C ILE A 120 6.73 -7.00 -5.53
N ASP A 121 5.48 -7.43 -5.69
CA ASP A 121 4.72 -7.21 -6.92
C ASP A 121 4.15 -5.80 -6.97
N ILE A 122 3.53 -5.35 -5.88
CA ILE A 122 2.96 -4.00 -5.80
C ILE A 122 3.28 -3.40 -4.43
N ILE A 123 3.77 -2.17 -4.44
CA ILE A 123 3.91 -1.36 -3.23
C ILE A 123 3.14 -0.05 -3.39
N PHE A 124 2.33 0.28 -2.39
CA PHE A 124 1.61 1.55 -2.28
C PHE A 124 2.25 2.46 -1.25
N ILE A 125 2.49 3.72 -1.60
CA ILE A 125 3.24 4.70 -0.82
C ILE A 125 2.43 5.99 -0.73
N ASP A 126 1.80 6.24 0.43
CA ASP A 126 1.06 7.47 0.78
C ASP A 126 1.57 8.01 2.14
N PRO A 127 2.78 8.58 2.19
CA PRO A 127 3.35 9.08 3.44
C PRO A 127 2.63 10.34 3.94
N PRO A 128 2.72 10.65 5.24
CA PRO A 128 2.19 11.90 5.80
C PRO A 128 2.86 13.11 5.14
N TYR A 129 2.08 14.17 4.95
CA TYR A 129 2.47 15.40 4.26
C TYR A 129 3.77 16.03 4.80
N LYS A 130 4.61 16.58 3.90
CA LYS A 130 5.90 17.27 4.15
C LYS A 130 7.14 16.38 4.28
N SER A 131 7.16 15.21 3.69
CA SER A 131 8.28 14.30 3.88
C SER A 131 9.10 14.07 2.61
N ASP A 132 10.37 13.77 2.80
CA ASP A 132 11.29 13.18 1.84
C ASP A 132 11.12 11.64 1.75
N PHE A 133 9.97 11.13 2.24
CA PHE A 133 9.73 9.70 2.37
C PHE A 133 9.55 9.02 1.02
N TYR A 134 9.03 9.74 0.01
CA TYR A 134 8.99 9.20 -1.36
C TYR A 134 10.40 8.86 -1.86
N ASP A 135 11.33 9.85 -1.77
CA ASP A 135 12.70 9.68 -2.23
C ASP A 135 13.41 8.55 -1.47
N LYS A 136 13.30 8.53 -0.14
CA LYS A 136 13.90 7.48 0.69
C LYS A 136 13.34 6.10 0.37
N SER A 137 12.03 5.99 0.18
CA SER A 137 11.40 4.72 -0.17
C SER A 137 11.88 4.21 -1.53
N LEU A 138 11.86 5.06 -2.56
CA LEU A 138 12.29 4.71 -3.91
C LEU A 138 13.77 4.34 -3.94
N GLN A 139 14.61 5.08 -3.22
CA GLN A 139 16.04 4.78 -3.12
C GLN A 139 16.31 3.40 -2.51
N ILE A 140 15.59 3.01 -1.43
CA ILE A 140 15.76 1.69 -0.82
C ILE A 140 15.24 0.59 -1.76
N LEU A 141 14.07 0.81 -2.39
CA LEU A 141 13.50 -0.15 -3.34
C LEU A 141 14.46 -0.45 -4.49
N GLU A 142 15.13 0.59 -5.01
CA GLU A 142 16.17 0.46 -6.03
C GLU A 142 17.41 -0.25 -5.50
N ASN A 143 18.05 0.29 -4.46
CA ASN A 143 19.32 -0.20 -3.92
C ASN A 143 19.27 -1.66 -3.52
N LYS A 144 18.15 -2.11 -2.95
CA LYS A 144 17.93 -3.51 -2.55
C LYS A 144 17.26 -4.34 -3.65
N ASN A 145 16.95 -3.74 -4.78
CA ASN A 145 16.27 -4.41 -5.89
C ASN A 145 15.03 -5.18 -5.40
N LEU A 146 14.16 -4.53 -4.61
CA LEU A 146 13.03 -5.19 -3.97
C LEU A 146 11.85 -5.44 -4.90
N MET A 147 11.73 -4.74 -6.02
CA MET A 147 10.60 -4.93 -6.93
C MET A 147 10.79 -6.13 -7.85
N GLN A 148 9.69 -6.85 -8.15
CA GLN A 148 9.64 -7.78 -9.27
C GLN A 148 9.93 -7.07 -10.60
N ASN A 149 10.34 -7.79 -11.63
CA ASN A 149 10.57 -7.19 -12.96
C ASN A 149 9.31 -6.51 -13.52
N SER A 150 8.15 -7.12 -13.31
CA SER A 150 6.82 -6.54 -13.65
C SER A 150 6.18 -5.79 -12.48
N GLY A 151 6.92 -5.52 -11.42
CA GLY A 151 6.42 -4.90 -10.22
C GLY A 151 6.04 -3.43 -10.42
N VAL A 152 5.05 -2.98 -9.67
CA VAL A 152 4.52 -1.61 -9.75
C VAL A 152 4.65 -0.91 -8.41
N VAL A 153 5.30 0.25 -8.43
CA VAL A 153 5.28 1.20 -7.31
C VAL A 153 4.17 2.22 -7.57
N VAL A 154 3.27 2.39 -6.62
CA VAL A 154 2.22 3.40 -6.70
C VAL A 154 2.44 4.46 -5.64
N LEU A 155 2.57 5.69 -6.07
CA LEU A 155 2.66 6.86 -5.20
C LEU A 155 1.33 7.60 -5.18
N GLU A 156 0.79 7.89 -4.00
CA GLU A 156 -0.27 8.88 -3.83
C GLU A 156 0.38 10.18 -3.38
N VAL A 157 0.41 11.19 -4.26
CA VAL A 157 1.09 12.46 -4.01
C VAL A 157 0.12 13.63 -4.07
N GLU A 158 0.42 14.71 -3.34
CA GLU A 158 -0.27 15.99 -3.53
C GLU A 158 0.22 16.73 -4.77
N GLU A 159 -0.63 17.61 -5.29
CA GLU A 159 -0.30 18.49 -6.40
C GLU A 159 1.02 19.25 -6.13
N ASN A 160 1.90 19.30 -7.14
CA ASN A 160 3.22 19.96 -7.11
C ASN A 160 4.28 19.29 -6.23
N LYS A 161 4.05 18.10 -5.68
CA LYS A 161 5.11 17.36 -4.99
C LYS A 161 6.15 16.87 -6.01
N LYS A 162 7.42 17.24 -5.78
CA LYS A 162 8.56 16.74 -6.55
C LYS A 162 9.21 15.58 -5.79
N PHE A 163 9.66 14.58 -6.52
CA PHE A 163 10.48 13.47 -6.04
C PHE A 163 11.39 12.99 -7.16
N ASN A 164 12.46 12.30 -6.80
CA ASN A 164 13.32 11.63 -7.79
C ASN A 164 12.73 10.24 -8.08
N ASN A 165 12.55 9.91 -9.35
CA ASN A 165 12.03 8.59 -9.72
C ASN A 165 13.11 7.50 -9.79
N TYR A 166 14.40 7.86 -9.57
CA TYR A 166 15.52 6.93 -9.60
C TYR A 166 15.51 6.11 -10.91
N ASN A 167 15.73 4.80 -10.86
CA ASN A 167 15.64 3.91 -12.01
C ASN A 167 14.21 3.40 -12.27
N PHE A 168 13.19 4.08 -11.76
CA PHE A 168 11.80 3.76 -12.08
C PHE A 168 11.30 4.65 -13.22
N LYS A 169 10.58 4.04 -14.17
CA LYS A 169 9.89 4.75 -15.25
C LYS A 169 8.48 5.11 -14.81
N ILE A 170 8.07 6.35 -15.05
CA ILE A 170 6.66 6.75 -14.88
C ILE A 170 5.85 6.11 -16.02
N GLU A 171 5.03 5.13 -15.67
CA GLU A 171 4.14 4.45 -16.59
C GLU A 171 2.86 5.26 -16.83
N SER A 172 2.32 5.84 -15.78
CA SER A 172 1.16 6.72 -15.89
C SER A 172 0.99 7.59 -14.64
N GLU A 173 0.33 8.73 -14.84
CA GLU A 173 -0.11 9.63 -13.78
C GLU A 173 -1.57 9.96 -13.98
N LYS A 174 -2.37 9.96 -12.89
CA LYS A 174 -3.77 10.35 -12.90
C LYS A 174 -4.11 11.24 -11.72
N ARG A 175 -4.80 12.34 -12.01
CA ARG A 175 -5.22 13.33 -11.02
C ARG A 175 -6.63 13.05 -10.50
N TYR A 176 -6.80 13.16 -9.17
CA TYR A 176 -8.07 13.05 -8.46
C TYR A 176 -8.19 14.21 -7.46
N GLY A 177 -8.76 15.33 -7.90
CA GLY A 177 -8.79 16.56 -7.11
C GLY A 177 -7.38 17.10 -6.85
N LYS A 178 -6.96 17.16 -5.58
CA LYS A 178 -5.63 17.59 -5.16
C LYS A 178 -4.61 16.44 -5.06
N LYS A 179 -5.05 15.20 -5.25
CA LYS A 179 -4.20 14.01 -5.18
C LYS A 179 -3.91 13.46 -6.57
N HIS A 180 -2.70 12.95 -6.74
CA HIS A 180 -2.24 12.28 -7.95
C HIS A 180 -1.84 10.86 -7.60
N LEU A 181 -2.25 9.89 -8.41
CA LEU A 181 -1.72 8.54 -8.39
C LEU A 181 -0.69 8.41 -9.51
N ILE A 182 0.56 8.16 -9.12
CA ILE A 182 1.67 7.96 -10.04
C ILE A 182 2.07 6.50 -9.98
N TYR A 183 2.11 5.84 -11.14
CA TYR A 183 2.47 4.45 -11.30
C TYR A 183 3.86 4.36 -11.91
N LEU A 184 4.76 3.71 -11.20
CA LEU A 184 6.14 3.53 -11.61
C LEU A 184 6.42 2.04 -11.84
N THR A 185 7.20 1.72 -12.87
CA THR A 185 7.70 0.38 -13.16
C THR A 185 9.22 0.38 -13.19
N ASN A 186 9.85 -0.79 -13.03
CA ASN A 186 11.29 -0.90 -13.21
C ASN A 186 11.70 -0.45 -14.62
N SER A 187 12.73 0.37 -14.72
CA SER A 187 13.33 0.77 -16.02
C SER A 187 14.22 -0.30 -16.62
N ILE A 188 14.51 -1.36 -15.87
CA ILE A 188 15.40 -2.45 -16.30
C ILE A 188 14.54 -3.45 -17.08
N VAL A 189 14.67 -3.40 -18.38
CA VAL A 189 14.29 -4.44 -19.32
C VAL A 189 15.50 -5.36 -19.54
#